data_3b974954361a4d78e4e95be9b7af044c
#
_entry.id   3b974954361a4d78e4e95be9b7af044c
#
_cell.length_a   1.000
_cell.length_b   1.000
_cell.length_c   1.000
_cell.angle_alpha   90.00
_cell.angle_beta   90.00
_cell.angle_gamma   90.00
#
_symmetry.space_group_name_H-M   'P 1'
#
loop_
_entity.id
_entity.type
_entity.pdbx_description
1 polymer ?
#
loop_
_entity_poly.entity_id
_entity_poly.type
_entity_poly.pdbx_seq_one_letter_code
_entity_poly.pdbx_strand_id
1 'polypeptide(L)'
;MFKIQNNITKLYKKQSSGFTLIETILVIAIIIIIAVVVLVTINPFKNIAESRNAQREVDVKTILDAVNQYSLDNNGMVPAGINDKWSQIGNCTNCEITCGEGGTSGGNVNISDVTANDFNTGQYSNTQYNNALSAVGLNPTGKSAGLGSYTSGVKDGITTTRWDTIQLTPTAPYGKQLPDNQQTETGYVTGNANMSGNVLLMHLNEQNGAIQDSSGSGNNGVGNNIAYNNPGKFNSSIGFNGSNSAINVANSSSLNPTNAITMEAWVKWSINPSTGQPWANIINKNGDDGYQIQHTYSNLYFETAIKTNVKRTFIQSTTQAVAGNWYHIVGTWDNTTNLLKLYVNGNLERTASLTGSIISSAQNASIGKRSWNDRYFNGSIDETAIYNRSLSSDEIKDHYLRGALKLGLKVRSCASADCSGSDFVGPNGNNSEYSESSNTGLSPNAYSLQNIANNRYFQYKLDLQNSQTSFSPSFTNVNINATKLGETTNPNGVNLASFLVPTYLANIPYDPSTGNQTTTSYAIKKSSTGRISVKSCSAELGKDIQKSL
;
A
#
# COMPACT_ATOMS: atom_id res chain seq x y z
N MET A 1 -4.00 1.70 98.92
CA MET A 1 -5.26 1.99 98.24
C MET A 1 -4.94 2.69 96.97
N PHE A 2 -4.72 1.93 95.90
CA PHE A 2 -4.21 2.44 94.64
C PHE A 2 -5.22 2.20 93.55
N LYS A 3 -5.58 3.24 92.76
CA LYS A 3 -6.30 3.17 91.51
C LYS A 3 -5.29 3.31 90.41
N ILE A 4 -5.17 2.27 89.54
CA ILE A 4 -4.38 2.24 88.33
C ILE A 4 -5.28 2.74 87.24
N GLN A 5 -4.82 3.76 86.54
CA GLN A 5 -5.49 4.34 85.39
C GLN A 5 -4.92 3.73 84.12
N ASN A 6 -5.76 2.99 83.33
CA ASN A 6 -5.41 2.42 82.09
C ASN A 6 -5.47 3.47 80.93
N ASN A 7 -4.34 3.76 80.38
CA ASN A 7 -4.24 4.50 79.13
C ASN A 7 -4.36 3.51 77.90
N ILE A 8 -5.46 3.58 77.17
CA ILE A 8 -5.67 2.86 75.98
C ILE A 8 -5.13 3.70 74.83
N THR A 9 -3.99 3.32 74.27
CA THR A 9 -3.46 3.82 73.01
C THR A 9 -4.29 3.26 71.83
N LYS A 10 -5.04 4.15 71.17
CA LYS A 10 -5.73 3.86 69.94
C LYS A 10 -4.69 3.66 68.80
N LEU A 11 -4.41 2.43 68.40
CA LEU A 11 -3.73 2.10 67.19
C LEU A 11 -4.62 2.44 65.99
N TYR A 12 -4.26 3.49 65.27
CA TYR A 12 -4.83 3.76 63.95
C TYR A 12 -4.40 2.67 62.98
N LYS A 13 -5.32 1.77 62.64
CA LYS A 13 -5.16 0.81 61.59
C LYS A 13 -5.22 1.57 60.26
N LYS A 14 -4.06 1.80 59.63
CA LYS A 14 -3.96 2.33 58.28
C LYS A 14 -4.58 1.27 57.34
N GLN A 15 -5.80 1.52 56.87
CA GLN A 15 -6.42 0.72 55.82
C GLN A 15 -5.59 0.92 54.55
N SER A 16 -4.86 -0.11 54.14
CA SER A 16 -4.30 -0.17 52.78
C SER A 16 -5.47 -0.39 51.83
N SER A 17 -5.91 0.68 51.18
CA SER A 17 -6.80 0.55 50.05
C SER A 17 -6.05 -0.21 48.94
N GLY A 18 -6.45 -1.44 48.66
CA GLY A 18 -5.98 -2.17 47.49
C GLY A 18 -6.39 -1.44 46.22
N PHE A 19 -5.56 -1.51 45.22
CA PHE A 19 -5.87 -0.96 43.88
C PHE A 19 -7.14 -1.59 43.33
N THR A 20 -8.02 -0.77 42.77
CA THR A 20 -9.20 -1.26 42.06
C THR A 20 -8.78 -1.87 40.71
N LEU A 21 -9.56 -2.82 40.22
CA LEU A 21 -9.31 -3.43 38.92
C LEU A 21 -9.21 -2.36 37.80
N ILE A 22 -10.02 -1.29 37.90
CA ILE A 22 -10.03 -0.23 36.90
C ILE A 22 -8.76 0.64 36.96
N GLU A 23 -8.21 0.92 38.15
CA GLU A 23 -6.94 1.62 38.28
C GLU A 23 -5.77 0.81 37.73
N THR A 24 -5.78 -0.50 37.94
CA THR A 24 -4.76 -1.40 37.40
C THR A 24 -4.84 -1.44 35.86
N ILE A 25 -6.03 -1.55 35.27
CA ILE A 25 -6.23 -1.53 33.82
C ILE A 25 -5.79 -0.19 33.22
N LEU A 26 -6.13 0.93 33.89
CA LEU A 26 -5.74 2.26 33.43
C LEU A 26 -4.21 2.42 33.41
N VAL A 27 -3.53 1.98 34.47
CA VAL A 27 -2.06 2.05 34.57
C VAL A 27 -1.40 1.17 33.49
N ILE A 28 -1.91 -0.05 33.26
CA ILE A 28 -1.40 -0.93 32.21
C ILE A 28 -1.61 -0.27 30.83
N ALA A 29 -2.76 0.32 30.56
CA ALA A 29 -3.03 1.00 29.31
C ALA A 29 -2.06 2.18 29.08
N ILE A 30 -1.79 2.97 30.09
CA ILE A 30 -0.82 4.09 30.01
C ILE A 30 0.59 3.55 29.77
N ILE A 31 1.01 2.49 30.47
CA ILE A 31 2.32 1.88 30.29
C ILE A 31 2.48 1.34 28.85
N ILE A 32 1.45 0.70 28.29
CA ILE A 32 1.48 0.20 26.90
C ILE A 32 1.63 1.37 25.92
N ILE A 33 0.88 2.46 26.10
CA ILE A 33 0.98 3.64 25.23
C ILE A 33 2.39 4.24 25.32
N ILE A 34 2.94 4.42 26.52
CA ILE A 34 4.30 4.95 26.69
C ILE A 34 5.33 4.00 26.08
N ALA A 35 5.21 2.69 26.28
CA ALA A 35 6.12 1.71 25.70
C ALA A 35 6.10 1.74 24.16
N VAL A 36 4.93 1.86 23.53
CA VAL A 36 4.81 1.99 22.07
C VAL A 36 5.45 3.28 21.60
N VAL A 37 5.18 4.41 22.25
CA VAL A 37 5.80 5.71 21.90
C VAL A 37 7.33 5.64 22.00
N VAL A 38 7.84 5.05 23.08
CA VAL A 38 9.30 4.89 23.30
C VAL A 38 9.92 3.99 22.24
N LEU A 39 9.30 2.85 21.89
CA LEU A 39 9.80 1.94 20.87
C LEU A 39 9.82 2.58 19.47
N VAL A 40 8.80 3.37 19.13
CA VAL A 40 8.73 4.09 17.84
C VAL A 40 9.75 5.22 17.78
N THR A 41 9.94 5.98 18.85
CA THR A 41 10.87 7.13 18.86
C THR A 41 12.35 6.72 18.93
N ILE A 42 12.68 5.63 19.62
CA ILE A 42 14.08 5.19 19.76
C ILE A 42 14.56 4.42 18.53
N ASN A 43 13.65 3.76 17.79
CA ASN A 43 13.98 2.88 16.66
C ASN A 43 15.21 1.98 16.95
N PRO A 44 15.11 1.00 17.84
CA PRO A 44 16.27 0.24 18.32
C PRO A 44 16.99 -0.49 17.18
N PHE A 45 16.30 -0.91 16.13
CA PHE A 45 16.92 -1.54 14.96
C PHE A 45 17.82 -0.59 14.19
N LYS A 46 17.42 0.68 14.03
CA LYS A 46 18.23 1.71 13.39
C LYS A 46 19.48 1.99 14.21
N ASN A 47 19.36 2.18 15.51
CA ASN A 47 20.49 2.44 16.41
C ASN A 47 21.50 1.28 16.43
N ILE A 48 21.01 0.03 16.41
CA ILE A 48 21.88 -1.15 16.33
C ILE A 48 22.60 -1.20 14.98
N ALA A 49 21.90 -0.91 13.88
CA ALA A 49 22.52 -0.87 12.56
C ALA A 49 23.54 0.27 12.43
N GLU A 50 23.28 1.43 13.00
CA GLU A 50 24.25 2.55 13.06
C GLU A 50 25.49 2.19 13.88
N SER A 51 25.31 1.53 15.03
CA SER A 51 26.43 1.05 15.85
C SER A 51 27.30 0.02 15.10
N ARG A 52 26.68 -0.93 14.41
CA ARG A 52 27.40 -1.90 13.59
C ARG A 52 28.12 -1.23 12.41
N ASN A 53 27.51 -0.23 11.78
CA ASN A 53 28.16 0.52 10.72
C ASN A 53 29.37 1.33 11.24
N ALA A 54 29.29 1.92 12.42
CA ALA A 54 30.43 2.58 13.05
C ALA A 54 31.59 1.60 13.31
N GLN A 55 31.29 0.38 13.78
CA GLN A 55 32.31 -0.67 13.93
C GLN A 55 32.94 -1.05 12.58
N ARG A 56 32.14 -1.20 11.52
CA ARG A 56 32.62 -1.47 10.15
C ARG A 56 33.56 -0.39 9.62
N GLU A 57 33.28 0.88 9.90
CA GLU A 57 34.15 1.99 9.53
C GLU A 57 35.54 1.90 10.21
N VAL A 58 35.55 1.50 11.49
CA VAL A 58 36.79 1.27 12.24
C VAL A 58 37.55 0.08 11.67
N ASP A 59 36.86 -1.03 11.43
CA ASP A 59 37.46 -2.28 10.92
C ASP A 59 38.08 -2.08 9.53
N VAL A 60 37.33 -1.44 8.61
CA VAL A 60 37.83 -1.10 7.26
C VAL A 60 39.07 -0.23 7.33
N LYS A 61 39.09 0.78 8.21
CA LYS A 61 40.26 1.62 8.42
C LYS A 61 41.42 0.83 9.01
N THR A 62 41.17 0.01 10.00
CA THR A 62 42.18 -0.82 10.68
C THR A 62 42.87 -1.78 9.70
N ILE A 63 42.12 -2.45 8.83
CA ILE A 63 42.64 -3.33 7.80
C ILE A 63 43.49 -2.53 6.80
N LEU A 64 42.99 -1.37 6.36
CA LEU A 64 43.69 -0.53 5.39
C LEU A 64 45.02 0.00 5.94
N ASP A 65 45.03 0.50 7.19
CA ASP A 65 46.24 1.01 7.86
C ASP A 65 47.28 -0.11 8.03
N ALA A 66 46.85 -1.33 8.37
CA ALA A 66 47.75 -2.49 8.50
C ALA A 66 48.37 -2.93 7.17
N VAL A 67 47.60 -2.92 6.08
CA VAL A 67 48.10 -3.21 4.73
C VAL A 67 49.08 -2.12 4.27
N ASN A 68 48.81 -0.88 4.62
CA ASN A 68 49.74 0.24 4.31
C ASN A 68 51.04 0.09 5.06
N GLN A 69 51.02 -0.20 6.37
CA GLN A 69 52.22 -0.42 7.17
C GLN A 69 53.04 -1.60 6.65
N TYR A 70 52.36 -2.73 6.32
CA TYR A 70 52.99 -3.85 5.65
C TYR A 70 53.69 -3.41 4.36
N SER A 71 53.06 -2.62 3.53
CA SER A 71 53.61 -2.13 2.27
C SER A 71 54.84 -1.25 2.49
N LEU A 72 54.83 -0.38 3.51
CA LEU A 72 55.98 0.45 3.88
C LEU A 72 57.16 -0.41 4.32
N ASP A 73 56.92 -1.43 5.14
CA ASP A 73 57.98 -2.31 5.66
C ASP A 73 58.52 -3.30 4.61
N ASN A 74 57.76 -3.53 3.52
CA ASN A 74 58.10 -4.46 2.44
C ASN A 74 58.40 -3.75 1.09
N ASN A 75 59.03 -2.58 1.11
CA ASN A 75 59.47 -1.83 -0.09
C ASN A 75 58.34 -1.54 -1.10
N GLY A 76 57.14 -1.21 -0.63
CA GLY A 76 56.01 -0.89 -1.48
C GLY A 76 55.22 -2.11 -2.00
N MET A 77 55.60 -3.32 -1.60
CA MET A 77 54.86 -4.54 -1.94
C MET A 77 53.68 -4.72 -1.02
N VAL A 78 52.52 -5.08 -1.59
CA VAL A 78 51.31 -5.43 -0.83
C VAL A 78 51.23 -6.91 -0.60
N PRO A 79 50.45 -7.39 0.40
CA PRO A 79 50.21 -8.82 0.60
C PRO A 79 49.81 -9.55 -0.69
N ALA A 80 50.39 -10.72 -0.91
CA ALA A 80 50.08 -11.53 -2.11
C ALA A 80 48.58 -11.88 -2.19
N GLY A 81 48.04 -11.84 -3.41
CA GLY A 81 46.61 -12.09 -3.66
C GLY A 81 45.77 -10.82 -3.82
N ILE A 82 46.25 -9.66 -3.34
CA ILE A 82 45.58 -8.38 -3.61
C ILE A 82 45.89 -7.96 -5.05
N ASN A 83 44.83 -7.89 -5.88
CA ASN A 83 44.94 -7.52 -7.29
C ASN A 83 43.90 -6.43 -7.66
N ASP A 84 43.69 -6.21 -8.94
CA ASP A 84 42.76 -5.19 -9.48
C ASP A 84 41.25 -5.55 -9.32
N LYS A 85 40.98 -6.77 -8.86
CA LYS A 85 39.62 -7.25 -8.59
C LYS A 85 39.33 -7.23 -7.09
N TRP A 86 38.08 -6.94 -6.74
CA TRP A 86 37.65 -7.12 -5.36
C TRP A 86 37.79 -8.58 -4.93
N SER A 87 38.50 -8.81 -3.86
CA SER A 87 38.68 -10.13 -3.24
C SER A 87 38.22 -10.08 -1.81
N GLN A 88 37.45 -11.09 -1.38
CA GLN A 88 37.04 -11.22 0.01
C GLN A 88 38.25 -11.46 0.90
N ILE A 89 38.30 -10.78 2.03
CA ILE A 89 39.32 -11.02 3.04
C ILE A 89 38.92 -12.26 3.83
N GLY A 90 39.74 -13.30 3.80
CA GLY A 90 39.52 -14.55 4.48
C GLY A 90 40.23 -15.74 3.84
N ASN A 91 40.22 -16.87 4.52
CA ASN A 91 40.89 -18.09 4.06
C ASN A 91 39.85 -19.04 3.43
N CYS A 92 39.29 -18.64 2.29
CA CYS A 92 38.31 -19.45 1.59
C CYS A 92 38.72 -19.67 0.13
N THR A 93 38.49 -20.89 -0.37
CA THR A 93 38.55 -21.26 -1.79
C THR A 93 37.14 -21.30 -2.34
N ASN A 94 36.89 -20.64 -3.48
CA ASN A 94 35.56 -20.47 -4.08
C ASN A 94 34.56 -19.76 -3.16
N CYS A 95 35.00 -18.74 -2.41
CA CYS A 95 34.07 -17.96 -1.64
C CYS A 95 33.22 -17.10 -2.58
N GLU A 96 31.89 -17.20 -2.41
CA GLU A 96 31.00 -16.21 -2.95
C GLU A 96 31.29 -14.89 -2.28
N ILE A 97 31.80 -13.91 -3.04
CA ILE A 97 32.04 -12.58 -2.54
C ILE A 97 30.69 -11.91 -2.44
N THR A 98 30.18 -11.77 -1.23
CA THR A 98 28.91 -11.10 -0.97
C THR A 98 28.94 -9.59 -1.25
N CYS A 99 30.11 -9.03 -1.54
CA CYS A 99 30.28 -7.62 -1.89
C CYS A 99 30.92 -7.37 -3.25
N GLY A 100 30.76 -8.26 -4.16
CA GLY A 100 31.23 -8.09 -5.53
C GLY A 100 30.09 -7.97 -6.50
N GLU A 101 30.09 -6.90 -7.24
CA GLU A 101 29.19 -6.70 -8.35
C GLU A 101 29.71 -7.46 -9.57
N GLY A 102 29.13 -8.61 -9.92
CA GLY A 102 29.55 -9.27 -11.18
C GLY A 102 29.38 -10.78 -11.27
N GLY A 103 28.66 -11.37 -10.36
CA GLY A 103 28.23 -12.77 -10.48
C GLY A 103 27.10 -13.01 -9.52
N THR A 104 25.90 -13.19 -9.99
CA THR A 104 24.65 -13.68 -9.37
C THR A 104 24.25 -13.22 -7.96
N SER A 105 25.00 -12.34 -7.29
CA SER A 105 24.66 -11.70 -6.01
C SER A 105 25.32 -10.34 -5.89
N GLY A 106 24.85 -9.36 -6.66
CA GLY A 106 25.21 -7.96 -6.42
C GLY A 106 24.71 -7.52 -5.05
N GLY A 107 25.48 -6.69 -4.34
CA GLY A 107 25.08 -6.17 -3.04
C GLY A 107 23.72 -5.47 -3.12
N ASN A 108 22.74 -5.90 -2.32
CA ASN A 108 21.43 -5.27 -2.27
C ASN A 108 21.55 -3.87 -1.68
N VAL A 109 20.90 -2.92 -2.31
CA VAL A 109 20.75 -1.54 -1.85
C VAL A 109 19.30 -1.34 -1.46
N ASN A 110 19.08 -0.97 -0.20
CA ASN A 110 17.75 -0.59 0.27
C ASN A 110 17.77 0.89 0.61
N ILE A 111 16.96 1.67 -0.09
CA ILE A 111 16.81 3.12 0.14
C ILE A 111 15.36 3.34 0.59
N SER A 112 15.18 4.11 1.67
CA SER A 112 13.83 4.43 2.15
C SER A 112 13.69 5.93 2.44
N ASP A 113 12.54 6.49 2.08
CA ASP A 113 12.07 7.79 2.52
C ASP A 113 10.96 7.58 3.54
N VAL A 114 11.18 7.97 4.79
CA VAL A 114 10.28 7.69 5.93
C VAL A 114 10.04 8.94 6.77
N THR A 115 11.02 9.85 6.84
CA THR A 115 10.98 11.03 7.69
C THR A 115 10.74 12.32 6.90
N ALA A 116 10.36 13.38 7.58
CA ALA A 116 10.26 14.71 6.97
C ALA A 116 11.57 15.13 6.28
N ASN A 117 12.74 14.80 6.87
CA ASN A 117 14.03 15.16 6.28
C ASN A 117 14.27 14.42 4.96
N ASP A 118 13.87 13.15 4.85
CA ASP A 118 14.01 12.39 3.61
C ASP A 118 13.16 13.02 2.50
N PHE A 119 11.90 13.35 2.81
CA PHE A 119 10.96 13.95 1.87
C PHE A 119 11.32 15.42 1.53
N ASN A 120 11.91 16.17 2.46
CA ASN A 120 12.32 17.57 2.21
C ASN A 120 13.50 17.72 1.24
N THR A 121 14.17 16.64 0.86
CA THR A 121 15.13 16.62 -0.24
C THR A 121 14.46 16.71 -1.62
N GLY A 122 13.16 16.48 -1.68
CA GLY A 122 12.35 16.46 -2.89
C GLY A 122 11.67 17.79 -3.19
N GLN A 123 10.83 17.79 -4.23
CA GLN A 123 10.08 18.93 -4.72
C GLN A 123 8.57 18.70 -4.56
N TYR A 124 7.89 19.69 -3.99
CA TYR A 124 6.45 19.70 -3.78
C TYR A 124 5.77 20.63 -4.79
N SER A 125 4.77 20.12 -5.49
CA SER A 125 3.88 20.92 -6.36
C SER A 125 2.43 20.66 -5.95
N ASN A 126 1.77 21.65 -5.36
CA ASN A 126 0.43 21.51 -4.75
C ASN A 126 0.34 20.42 -3.68
N THR A 127 1.47 20.00 -3.14
CA THR A 127 1.61 18.99 -2.08
C THR A 127 2.38 19.56 -0.89
N GLN A 128 2.40 18.86 0.23
CA GLN A 128 3.19 19.19 1.41
C GLN A 128 3.42 17.96 2.28
N TYR A 129 4.45 18.00 3.12
CA TYR A 129 4.58 17.07 4.22
C TYR A 129 3.71 17.52 5.40
N ASN A 130 2.90 16.61 5.93
CA ASN A 130 2.04 16.85 7.09
C ASN A 130 2.67 16.17 8.31
N ASN A 131 3.19 16.95 9.26
CA ASN A 131 3.84 16.42 10.47
C ASN A 131 2.88 15.61 11.37
N ALA A 132 1.60 15.97 11.43
CA ALA A 132 0.62 15.27 12.25
C ALA A 132 0.30 13.87 11.73
N LEU A 133 0.37 13.67 10.42
CA LEU A 133 0.14 12.39 9.76
C LEU A 133 1.44 11.67 9.41
N SER A 134 2.60 12.32 9.57
CA SER A 134 3.91 11.86 9.08
C SER A 134 3.84 11.42 7.61
N ALA A 135 3.15 12.18 6.76
CA ALA A 135 2.80 11.80 5.40
C ALA A 135 2.90 12.97 4.43
N VAL A 136 3.21 12.68 3.17
CA VAL A 136 3.07 13.63 2.05
C VAL A 136 1.65 13.54 1.50
N GLY A 137 1.00 14.69 1.29
CA GLY A 137 -0.35 14.79 0.73
C GLY A 137 -0.57 16.12 0.02
N LEU A 138 -1.77 16.31 -0.55
CA LEU A 138 -2.16 17.58 -1.16
C LEU A 138 -2.23 18.70 -0.11
N ASN A 139 -1.65 19.84 -0.41
CA ASN A 139 -1.85 21.08 0.35
C ASN A 139 -3.25 21.69 0.07
N PRO A 140 -3.67 22.77 0.74
CA PRO A 140 -4.99 23.39 0.49
C PRO A 140 -5.22 23.74 -0.98
N THR A 141 -4.21 24.28 -1.68
CA THR A 141 -4.28 24.60 -3.12
C THR A 141 -4.48 23.33 -3.96
N GLY A 142 -3.71 22.29 -3.69
CA GLY A 142 -3.82 21.01 -4.37
C GLY A 142 -5.17 20.32 -4.14
N LYS A 143 -5.71 20.37 -2.93
CA LYS A 143 -7.07 19.87 -2.63
C LYS A 143 -8.13 20.59 -3.47
N SER A 144 -8.06 21.92 -3.55
CA SER A 144 -8.99 22.72 -4.33
C SER A 144 -8.85 22.49 -5.84
N ALA A 145 -7.60 22.34 -6.33
CA ALA A 145 -7.31 22.06 -7.73
C ALA A 145 -7.60 20.61 -8.15
N GLY A 146 -7.76 19.69 -7.19
CA GLY A 146 -7.98 18.28 -7.45
C GLY A 146 -6.70 17.50 -7.80
N LEU A 147 -5.53 18.14 -7.76
CA LEU A 147 -4.27 17.52 -8.18
C LEU A 147 -3.04 18.18 -7.54
N GLY A 148 -1.99 17.39 -7.41
CA GLY A 148 -0.65 17.81 -7.00
C GLY A 148 0.37 16.72 -7.28
N SER A 149 1.65 17.04 -7.16
CA SER A 149 2.72 16.04 -7.31
C SER A 149 3.85 16.24 -6.32
N TYR A 150 4.53 15.16 -6.04
CA TYR A 150 5.77 15.13 -5.28
C TYR A 150 6.84 14.43 -6.11
N THR A 151 8.01 15.03 -6.24
CA THR A 151 9.19 14.41 -6.88
C THR A 151 10.27 14.24 -5.82
N SER A 152 10.79 13.03 -5.66
CA SER A 152 11.83 12.73 -4.65
C SER A 152 13.13 13.48 -4.91
N GLY A 153 13.97 13.63 -3.89
CA GLY A 153 15.39 13.87 -4.11
C GLY A 153 16.01 12.73 -4.92
N VAL A 154 17.13 13.00 -5.59
CA VAL A 154 17.85 11.98 -6.35
C VAL A 154 18.45 10.95 -5.38
N LYS A 155 18.24 9.68 -5.65
CA LYS A 155 18.81 8.54 -4.93
C LYS A 155 20.07 8.09 -5.66
N ASP A 156 21.18 7.99 -4.93
CA ASP A 156 22.48 7.58 -5.47
C ASP A 156 22.75 6.10 -5.14
N GLY A 157 22.79 5.24 -6.14
CA GLY A 157 23.19 3.84 -6.02
C GLY A 157 24.71 3.65 -5.86
N ILE A 158 25.49 4.76 -5.90
CA ILE A 158 26.96 4.83 -5.77
C ILE A 158 27.67 4.32 -7.02
N THR A 159 27.17 3.27 -7.64
CA THR A 159 27.67 2.70 -8.92
C THR A 159 26.50 2.49 -9.87
N THR A 160 26.76 1.93 -11.05
CA THR A 160 25.68 1.44 -11.92
C THR A 160 24.86 0.42 -11.15
N THR A 161 23.55 0.65 -11.09
CA THR A 161 22.62 -0.08 -10.22
C THR A 161 21.44 -0.56 -11.05
N ARG A 162 21.01 -1.80 -10.83
CA ARG A 162 19.72 -2.30 -11.26
C ARG A 162 18.72 -1.98 -10.16
N TRP A 163 17.70 -1.22 -10.51
CA TRP A 163 16.61 -0.87 -9.62
C TRP A 163 15.55 -1.97 -9.72
N ASP A 164 15.38 -2.75 -8.65
CA ASP A 164 14.60 -4.00 -8.70
C ASP A 164 13.12 -3.78 -8.39
N THR A 165 12.83 -3.15 -7.25
CA THR A 165 11.46 -2.88 -6.82
C THR A 165 11.34 -1.55 -6.09
N ILE A 166 10.13 -0.98 -6.17
CA ILE A 166 9.71 0.14 -5.33
C ILE A 166 8.39 -0.21 -4.65
N GLN A 167 8.33 0.02 -3.35
CA GLN A 167 7.11 -0.14 -2.56
C GLN A 167 6.71 1.19 -1.96
N LEU A 168 5.49 1.60 -2.25
CA LEU A 168 4.85 2.78 -1.68
C LEU A 168 3.92 2.33 -0.55
N THR A 169 3.89 3.10 0.57
CA THR A 169 2.94 2.89 1.67
C THR A 169 1.92 4.03 1.69
N PRO A 170 0.79 3.91 0.96
CA PRO A 170 -0.29 4.87 1.06
C PRO A 170 -0.97 4.76 2.43
N THR A 171 -1.53 5.87 2.93
CA THR A 171 -2.23 5.86 4.22
C THR A 171 -3.59 5.15 4.15
N ALA A 172 -4.17 5.06 2.97
CA ALA A 172 -5.40 4.32 2.69
C ALA A 172 -5.34 3.74 1.26
N PRO A 173 -6.21 2.79 0.89
CA PRO A 173 -6.21 2.14 -0.42
C PRO A 173 -6.74 3.07 -1.52
N TYR A 174 -5.91 3.92 -2.09
CA TYR A 174 -6.27 4.88 -3.13
C TYR A 174 -6.21 4.29 -4.54
N GLY A 175 -7.31 4.39 -5.29
CA GLY A 175 -7.43 3.81 -6.63
C GLY A 175 -7.39 2.29 -6.62
N LYS A 176 -7.76 1.66 -5.52
CA LYS A 176 -7.68 0.21 -5.30
C LYS A 176 -9.06 -0.43 -5.29
N GLN A 177 -9.20 -1.58 -5.95
CA GLN A 177 -10.40 -2.39 -5.95
C GLN A 177 -10.70 -2.98 -4.55
N LEU A 178 -11.94 -3.41 -4.32
CA LEU A 178 -12.33 -4.11 -3.09
C LEU A 178 -11.63 -5.49 -3.02
N PRO A 179 -11.30 -6.00 -1.82
CA PRO A 179 -10.65 -7.32 -1.67
C PRO A 179 -11.55 -8.48 -2.03
N ASP A 180 -10.94 -9.53 -2.60
CA ASP A 180 -11.59 -10.80 -2.94
C ASP A 180 -11.92 -11.66 -1.72
N ASN A 181 -12.79 -12.67 -1.93
CA ASN A 181 -13.01 -13.80 -1.03
C ASN A 181 -13.42 -13.42 0.40
N GLN A 182 -14.24 -12.37 0.57
CA GLN A 182 -14.73 -11.88 1.87
C GLN A 182 -13.63 -11.50 2.87
N GLN A 183 -12.43 -11.19 2.39
CA GLN A 183 -11.28 -10.87 3.22
C GLN A 183 -11.41 -9.47 3.84
N THR A 184 -10.70 -9.26 4.95
CA THR A 184 -10.56 -7.95 5.59
C THR A 184 -9.15 -7.44 5.38
N GLU A 185 -9.01 -6.23 4.84
CA GLU A 185 -7.72 -5.57 4.70
C GLU A 185 -7.15 -5.18 6.08
N THR A 186 -5.83 -5.26 6.20
CA THR A 186 -5.10 -4.87 7.42
C THR A 186 -3.81 -4.11 7.12
N GLY A 187 -3.51 -3.89 5.84
CA GLY A 187 -2.22 -3.34 5.38
C GLY A 187 -2.15 -1.81 5.29
N TYR A 188 -3.24 -1.09 5.55
CA TYR A 188 -3.31 0.37 5.48
C TYR A 188 -3.55 0.98 6.86
N VAL A 189 -3.19 2.25 7.04
CA VAL A 189 -3.41 2.98 8.30
C VAL A 189 -4.90 3.22 8.53
N THR A 190 -5.64 3.55 7.44
CA THR A 190 -7.09 3.81 7.45
C THR A 190 -7.75 3.23 6.19
N GLY A 191 -9.08 3.20 6.14
CA GLY A 191 -9.83 2.84 4.94
C GLY A 191 -9.73 1.36 4.55
N ASN A 192 -9.29 0.49 5.45
CA ASN A 192 -9.26 -0.95 5.22
C ASN A 192 -10.68 -1.49 5.03
N ALA A 193 -10.95 -2.13 3.91
CA ALA A 193 -12.26 -2.72 3.64
C ALA A 193 -12.48 -4.00 4.45
N ASN A 194 -13.67 -4.12 5.04
CA ASN A 194 -14.16 -5.34 5.68
C ASN A 194 -15.19 -6.01 4.77
N MET A 195 -14.78 -7.04 4.03
CA MET A 195 -15.64 -7.74 3.08
C MET A 195 -16.49 -8.84 3.70
N SER A 196 -16.56 -8.96 5.03
CA SER A 196 -17.43 -9.96 5.68
C SER A 196 -18.88 -9.76 5.27
N GLY A 197 -19.57 -10.86 4.95
CA GLY A 197 -20.96 -10.83 4.46
C GLY A 197 -21.11 -10.37 3.01
N ASN A 198 -20.02 -10.14 2.26
CA ASN A 198 -20.09 -9.93 0.81
C ASN A 198 -20.51 -11.23 0.12
N VAL A 199 -21.58 -11.18 -0.66
CA VAL A 199 -22.16 -12.34 -1.35
C VAL A 199 -22.12 -12.22 -2.87
N LEU A 200 -21.76 -11.07 -3.39
CA LEU A 200 -21.45 -10.82 -4.79
C LEU A 200 -20.38 -9.71 -4.84
N LEU A 201 -19.34 -9.92 -5.61
CA LEU A 201 -18.37 -8.89 -5.97
C LEU A 201 -17.95 -9.08 -7.42
N MET A 202 -18.27 -8.12 -8.27
CA MET A 202 -17.89 -8.13 -9.67
C MET A 202 -17.03 -6.90 -9.95
N HIS A 203 -15.73 -7.11 -10.18
CA HIS A 203 -14.80 -6.05 -10.56
C HIS A 203 -15.03 -5.52 -11.98
N LEU A 204 -15.70 -6.31 -12.83
CA LEU A 204 -16.05 -5.95 -14.20
C LEU A 204 -14.83 -5.61 -15.09
N ASN A 205 -13.71 -6.31 -14.84
CA ASN A 205 -12.44 -6.16 -15.53
C ASN A 205 -12.21 -7.15 -16.65
N GLU A 206 -13.16 -8.03 -16.90
CA GLU A 206 -13.06 -9.08 -17.91
C GLU A 206 -12.95 -8.48 -19.31
N GLN A 207 -12.13 -9.11 -20.14
CA GLN A 207 -11.96 -8.74 -21.55
C GLN A 207 -12.93 -9.52 -22.46
N ASN A 208 -13.47 -10.62 -21.99
CA ASN A 208 -14.46 -11.48 -22.66
C ASN A 208 -14.98 -12.55 -21.68
N GLY A 209 -15.99 -13.31 -22.10
CA GLY A 209 -16.46 -14.50 -21.39
C GLY A 209 -17.43 -14.21 -20.22
N ALA A 210 -17.42 -15.07 -19.22
CA ALA A 210 -18.25 -14.94 -18.04
C ALA A 210 -17.71 -13.84 -17.10
N ILE A 211 -18.62 -13.14 -16.42
CA ILE A 211 -18.28 -12.16 -15.39
C ILE A 211 -18.08 -12.91 -14.07
N GLN A 212 -16.90 -12.75 -13.48
CA GLN A 212 -16.53 -13.50 -12.28
C GLN A 212 -17.08 -12.85 -11.01
N ASP A 213 -17.53 -13.70 -10.08
CA ASP A 213 -17.85 -13.30 -8.71
C ASP A 213 -16.63 -13.50 -7.83
N SER A 214 -15.97 -12.41 -7.46
CA SER A 214 -14.80 -12.39 -6.57
C SER A 214 -15.16 -12.50 -5.07
N SER A 215 -16.44 -12.55 -4.70
CA SER A 215 -16.84 -12.71 -3.28
C SER A 215 -16.52 -14.10 -2.70
N GLY A 216 -16.25 -15.08 -3.57
CA GLY A 216 -16.12 -16.49 -3.16
C GLY A 216 -17.44 -17.24 -3.01
N SER A 217 -18.60 -16.60 -3.28
CA SER A 217 -19.94 -17.23 -3.21
C SER A 217 -20.31 -17.96 -4.49
N GLY A 218 -19.56 -17.78 -5.59
CA GLY A 218 -19.79 -18.45 -6.87
C GLY A 218 -20.98 -17.93 -7.69
N ASN A 219 -21.40 -16.68 -7.45
CA ASN A 219 -22.50 -16.02 -8.16
C ASN A 219 -22.03 -15.38 -9.49
N ASN A 220 -21.36 -16.15 -10.33
CA ASN A 220 -20.87 -15.66 -11.62
C ASN A 220 -22.01 -15.14 -12.51
N GLY A 221 -21.70 -14.12 -13.32
CA GLY A 221 -22.63 -13.50 -14.24
C GLY A 221 -22.43 -13.96 -15.69
N VAL A 222 -23.53 -13.98 -16.44
CA VAL A 222 -23.51 -14.18 -17.90
C VAL A 222 -23.87 -12.86 -18.56
N GLY A 223 -22.92 -12.30 -19.30
CA GLY A 223 -23.09 -11.08 -20.07
C GLY A 223 -23.88 -11.30 -21.36
N ASN A 224 -24.83 -10.42 -21.65
CA ASN A 224 -25.57 -10.38 -22.91
C ASN A 224 -25.43 -9.00 -23.54
N ASN A 225 -24.93 -8.93 -24.77
CA ASN A 225 -24.73 -7.69 -25.53
C ASN A 225 -23.99 -6.58 -24.78
N ILE A 226 -23.11 -6.94 -23.83
CA ILE A 226 -22.27 -6.04 -23.07
C ILE A 226 -21.01 -5.69 -23.84
N ALA A 227 -20.42 -4.52 -23.55
CA ALA A 227 -19.13 -4.12 -24.08
C ALA A 227 -18.06 -4.29 -23.00
N TYR A 228 -17.06 -5.14 -23.27
CA TYR A 228 -15.93 -5.37 -22.38
C TYR A 228 -14.87 -4.28 -22.52
N ASN A 229 -13.99 -4.18 -21.52
CA ASN A 229 -12.77 -3.39 -21.59
C ASN A 229 -13.00 -1.88 -21.82
N ASN A 230 -14.10 -1.32 -21.32
CA ASN A 230 -14.28 0.12 -21.31
C ASN A 230 -13.43 0.75 -20.20
N PRO A 231 -13.04 2.04 -20.31
CA PRO A 231 -12.35 2.74 -19.23
C PRO A 231 -13.19 2.76 -17.95
N GLY A 232 -12.67 2.11 -16.89
CA GLY A 232 -13.33 1.94 -15.60
C GLY A 232 -13.08 3.08 -14.62
N LYS A 233 -13.68 2.96 -13.45
CA LYS A 233 -13.32 3.74 -12.27
C LYS A 233 -12.02 3.20 -11.67
N PHE A 234 -11.90 1.88 -11.64
CA PHE A 234 -10.69 1.13 -11.42
C PHE A 234 -10.38 0.40 -12.72
N ASN A 235 -9.20 0.18 -13.11
CA ASN A 235 -8.78 -0.57 -14.28
C ASN A 235 -9.77 -0.47 -15.49
N SER A 236 -10.65 -1.46 -15.70
CA SER A 236 -11.68 -1.44 -16.75
C SER A 236 -13.11 -1.57 -16.18
N SER A 237 -14.12 -1.47 -17.03
CA SER A 237 -15.53 -1.57 -16.70
C SER A 237 -16.32 -2.25 -17.81
N ILE A 238 -17.55 -2.64 -17.51
CA ILE A 238 -18.49 -3.15 -18.52
C ILE A 238 -19.41 -2.02 -18.99
N GLY A 239 -19.56 -1.92 -20.32
CA GLY A 239 -20.45 -0.99 -21.00
C GLY A 239 -21.82 -1.62 -21.31
N PHE A 240 -22.88 -0.82 -21.14
CA PHE A 240 -24.28 -1.17 -21.37
C PHE A 240 -24.89 -0.18 -22.38
N ASN A 241 -25.69 -0.67 -23.32
CA ASN A 241 -26.20 0.09 -24.47
C ASN A 241 -27.61 0.68 -24.29
N GLY A 242 -28.25 0.47 -23.14
CA GLY A 242 -29.58 1.01 -22.86
C GLY A 242 -30.76 0.33 -23.52
N SER A 243 -30.54 -0.78 -24.25
CA SER A 243 -31.63 -1.44 -24.99
C SER A 243 -31.74 -2.94 -24.72
N ASN A 244 -30.60 -3.66 -24.65
CA ASN A 244 -30.60 -5.12 -24.47
C ASN A 244 -29.32 -5.66 -23.80
N SER A 245 -28.45 -4.78 -23.31
CA SER A 245 -27.26 -5.17 -22.56
C SER A 245 -27.58 -5.46 -21.11
N ALA A 246 -27.10 -6.60 -20.60
CA ALA A 246 -27.27 -6.97 -19.19
C ALA A 246 -26.26 -8.05 -18.78
N ILE A 247 -26.01 -8.14 -17.47
CA ILE A 247 -25.40 -9.30 -16.84
C ILE A 247 -26.48 -10.01 -16.04
N ASN A 248 -26.68 -11.30 -16.29
CA ASN A 248 -27.61 -12.14 -15.53
C ASN A 248 -26.83 -13.02 -14.56
N VAL A 249 -27.26 -13.01 -13.30
CA VAL A 249 -26.67 -13.80 -12.21
C VAL A 249 -27.70 -14.81 -11.76
N ALA A 250 -27.37 -16.10 -11.85
CA ALA A 250 -28.29 -17.18 -11.47
C ALA A 250 -28.73 -17.02 -10.01
N ASN A 251 -29.98 -17.39 -9.72
CA ASN A 251 -30.47 -17.36 -8.35
C ASN A 251 -29.66 -18.30 -7.45
N SER A 252 -29.28 -17.82 -6.28
CA SER A 252 -28.65 -18.59 -5.22
C SER A 252 -29.23 -18.19 -3.85
N SER A 253 -29.02 -19.00 -2.83
CA SER A 253 -29.48 -18.68 -1.47
C SER A 253 -28.77 -17.44 -0.91
N SER A 254 -27.51 -17.22 -1.25
CA SER A 254 -26.72 -16.06 -0.82
C SER A 254 -27.27 -14.73 -1.34
N LEU A 255 -27.94 -14.74 -2.51
CA LEU A 255 -28.58 -13.56 -3.11
C LEU A 255 -30.02 -13.35 -2.59
N ASN A 256 -30.44 -14.06 -1.56
CA ASN A 256 -31.74 -13.91 -0.91
C ASN A 256 -31.60 -13.49 0.57
N PRO A 257 -30.92 -12.37 0.90
CA PRO A 257 -30.84 -11.88 2.27
C PRO A 257 -32.23 -11.45 2.76
N THR A 258 -32.60 -11.83 3.99
CA THR A 258 -33.91 -11.55 4.55
C THR A 258 -33.96 -10.43 5.57
N ASN A 259 -32.83 -10.19 6.30
CA ASN A 259 -32.80 -9.32 7.46
C ASN A 259 -31.98 -8.03 7.26
N ALA A 260 -31.01 -8.05 6.38
CA ALA A 260 -30.23 -6.88 6.03
C ALA A 260 -29.59 -7.06 4.65
N ILE A 261 -29.35 -5.97 3.95
CA ILE A 261 -28.72 -5.95 2.64
C ILE A 261 -27.95 -4.64 2.45
N THR A 262 -26.85 -4.72 1.73
CA THR A 262 -26.21 -3.58 1.05
C THR A 262 -26.05 -3.94 -0.42
N MET A 263 -26.38 -2.99 -1.29
CA MET A 263 -26.06 -3.00 -2.71
C MET A 263 -25.19 -1.80 -3.01
N GLU A 264 -24.11 -1.97 -3.75
CA GLU A 264 -23.26 -0.86 -4.19
C GLU A 264 -22.74 -1.07 -5.61
N ALA A 265 -22.47 0.04 -6.32
CA ALA A 265 -21.83 0.04 -7.62
C ALA A 265 -21.23 1.42 -7.92
N TRP A 266 -20.17 1.44 -8.73
CA TRP A 266 -19.74 2.63 -9.44
C TRP A 266 -20.43 2.67 -10.80
N VAL A 267 -20.99 3.84 -11.17
CA VAL A 267 -21.76 4.00 -12.41
C VAL A 267 -21.42 5.30 -13.11
N LYS A 268 -21.43 5.25 -14.44
CA LYS A 268 -21.24 6.41 -15.32
C LYS A 268 -22.19 6.34 -16.50
N TRP A 269 -23.08 7.31 -16.64
CA TRP A 269 -23.99 7.40 -17.79
C TRP A 269 -23.27 7.84 -19.05
N SER A 270 -23.61 7.24 -20.19
CA SER A 270 -23.11 7.68 -21.51
C SER A 270 -23.87 8.88 -22.05
N ILE A 271 -25.13 9.02 -21.68
CA ILE A 271 -26.03 10.14 -22.09
C ILE A 271 -26.75 10.66 -20.87
N ASN A 272 -27.17 11.95 -20.88
CA ASN A 272 -28.04 12.47 -19.84
C ASN A 272 -29.36 11.69 -19.84
N PRO A 273 -29.75 11.08 -18.71
CA PRO A 273 -30.91 10.19 -18.65
C PRO A 273 -32.27 10.89 -18.93
N SER A 274 -32.29 12.24 -19.09
CA SER A 274 -33.52 13.05 -19.24
C SER A 274 -34.33 12.80 -20.51
N THR A 275 -33.79 12.11 -21.50
CA THR A 275 -34.38 12.09 -22.84
C THR A 275 -34.72 10.71 -23.38
N GLY A 276 -35.18 9.77 -22.55
CA GLY A 276 -35.74 8.54 -23.11
C GLY A 276 -35.45 7.22 -22.43
N GLN A 277 -34.88 7.24 -21.24
CA GLN A 277 -34.65 6.01 -20.48
C GLN A 277 -35.27 6.11 -19.08
N PRO A 278 -36.58 5.76 -18.94
CA PRO A 278 -37.21 5.74 -17.64
C PRO A 278 -36.69 4.57 -16.79
N TRP A 279 -36.32 4.88 -15.53
CA TRP A 279 -35.95 3.90 -14.50
C TRP A 279 -34.93 2.84 -14.92
N ALA A 280 -33.81 3.23 -15.51
CA ALA A 280 -32.75 2.27 -15.81
C ALA A 280 -32.18 1.64 -14.54
N ASN A 281 -32.17 0.32 -14.49
CA ASN A 281 -31.71 -0.42 -13.33
C ASN A 281 -30.22 -0.68 -13.40
N ILE A 282 -29.55 -0.49 -12.26
CA ILE A 282 -28.12 -0.78 -12.07
C ILE A 282 -27.97 -2.19 -11.50
N ILE A 283 -28.63 -2.45 -10.37
CA ILE A 283 -28.75 -3.76 -9.71
C ILE A 283 -30.22 -4.03 -9.49
N ASN A 284 -30.67 -5.22 -9.83
CA ASN A 284 -32.06 -5.63 -9.60
C ASN A 284 -32.17 -7.12 -9.31
N LYS A 285 -33.03 -7.47 -8.37
CA LYS A 285 -33.51 -8.83 -8.19
C LYS A 285 -35.00 -8.81 -7.96
N ASN A 286 -35.74 -9.65 -8.72
CA ASN A 286 -37.15 -9.83 -8.64
C ASN A 286 -37.98 -8.57 -9.00
N GLY A 287 -37.53 -7.76 -9.94
CA GLY A 287 -38.27 -6.58 -10.40
C GLY A 287 -38.57 -5.60 -9.29
N ASP A 288 -39.85 -5.19 -9.16
CA ASP A 288 -40.32 -4.30 -8.11
C ASP A 288 -40.67 -5.03 -6.80
N ASP A 289 -40.63 -6.38 -6.79
CA ASP A 289 -40.97 -7.22 -5.64
C ASP A 289 -39.73 -7.72 -4.84
N GLY A 290 -38.56 -7.19 -5.10
CA GLY A 290 -37.34 -7.55 -4.42
C GLY A 290 -36.52 -6.32 -3.97
N TYR A 291 -35.25 -6.26 -4.40
CA TYR A 291 -34.37 -5.17 -4.09
C TYR A 291 -33.71 -4.60 -5.35
N GLN A 292 -33.42 -3.29 -5.35
CA GLN A 292 -32.84 -2.63 -6.52
C GLN A 292 -32.14 -1.31 -6.22
N ILE A 293 -31.18 -0.97 -7.10
CA ILE A 293 -30.68 0.39 -7.34
C ILE A 293 -31.00 0.74 -8.78
N GLN A 294 -31.58 1.93 -9.00
CA GLN A 294 -31.93 2.44 -10.32
C GLN A 294 -31.84 3.97 -10.35
N HIS A 295 -32.01 4.60 -11.51
CA HIS A 295 -32.32 6.01 -11.60
C HIS A 295 -33.82 6.25 -11.82
N THR A 296 -34.29 7.46 -11.50
CA THR A 296 -35.71 7.83 -11.58
C THR A 296 -36.12 8.26 -12.99
N TYR A 297 -37.44 8.24 -13.26
CA TYR A 297 -38.05 8.47 -14.58
C TYR A 297 -37.77 9.89 -15.17
N SER A 298 -37.89 10.94 -14.37
CA SER A 298 -37.97 12.29 -14.92
C SER A 298 -36.88 13.26 -14.48
N ASN A 299 -36.12 12.95 -13.44
CA ASN A 299 -35.29 13.95 -12.75
C ASN A 299 -33.84 13.51 -12.51
N LEU A 300 -33.40 12.37 -13.07
CA LEU A 300 -32.00 11.90 -13.00
C LEU A 300 -31.49 11.61 -11.59
N TYR A 301 -32.37 11.45 -10.61
CA TYR A 301 -31.98 11.07 -9.26
C TYR A 301 -31.70 9.57 -9.18
N PHE A 302 -30.80 9.20 -8.30
CA PHE A 302 -30.60 7.81 -7.92
C PHE A 302 -31.73 7.36 -6.99
N GLU A 303 -32.10 6.09 -7.10
CA GLU A 303 -33.13 5.52 -6.26
C GLU A 303 -32.69 4.14 -5.76
N THR A 304 -32.95 3.86 -4.49
CA THR A 304 -32.96 2.49 -3.97
C THR A 304 -34.35 2.11 -3.52
N ALA A 305 -34.75 0.88 -3.82
CA ALA A 305 -36.05 0.35 -3.43
C ALA A 305 -35.93 -1.08 -2.91
N ILE A 306 -36.70 -1.39 -1.87
CA ILE A 306 -36.81 -2.73 -1.28
C ILE A 306 -38.25 -3.05 -1.00
N LYS A 307 -38.67 -4.29 -1.33
CA LYS A 307 -39.92 -4.89 -0.99
C LYS A 307 -39.72 -5.89 0.15
N THR A 308 -40.41 -5.65 1.26
CA THR A 308 -40.55 -6.62 2.35
C THR A 308 -41.90 -7.30 2.31
N ASN A 309 -42.13 -8.29 3.18
CA ASN A 309 -43.43 -8.92 3.38
C ASN A 309 -44.51 -7.95 3.92
N VAL A 310 -44.11 -6.74 4.35
CA VAL A 310 -45.01 -5.70 4.84
C VAL A 310 -45.35 -4.69 3.74
N LYS A 311 -44.33 -4.06 3.12
CA LYS A 311 -44.55 -3.05 2.07
C LYS A 311 -43.33 -2.90 1.16
N ARG A 312 -43.52 -2.24 0.03
CA ARG A 312 -42.43 -1.71 -0.79
C ARG A 312 -42.11 -0.26 -0.38
N THR A 313 -40.84 0.06 -0.19
CA THR A 313 -40.40 1.43 0.06
C THR A 313 -39.28 1.77 -0.92
N PHE A 314 -39.29 2.99 -1.44
CA PHE A 314 -38.25 3.54 -2.27
C PHE A 314 -37.84 4.93 -1.75
N ILE A 315 -36.59 5.32 -1.95
CA ILE A 315 -36.05 6.62 -1.61
C ILE A 315 -35.15 7.11 -2.73
N GLN A 316 -35.19 8.42 -2.98
CA GLN A 316 -34.49 9.09 -4.06
C GLN A 316 -33.39 10.00 -3.51
N SER A 317 -32.27 10.10 -4.22
CA SER A 317 -31.17 11.01 -3.88
C SER A 317 -31.56 12.49 -4.03
N THR A 318 -30.71 13.37 -3.52
CA THR A 318 -30.71 14.82 -3.83
C THR A 318 -29.74 15.13 -4.96
N THR A 319 -28.72 14.30 -5.15
CA THR A 319 -27.78 14.37 -6.25
C THR A 319 -28.42 13.90 -7.54
N GLN A 320 -28.28 14.70 -8.61
CA GLN A 320 -28.67 14.34 -9.98
C GLN A 320 -27.47 13.75 -10.74
N ALA A 321 -27.74 12.74 -11.56
CA ALA A 321 -26.73 12.18 -12.45
C ALA A 321 -26.41 13.14 -13.61
N VAL A 322 -25.15 13.31 -13.92
CA VAL A 322 -24.63 14.02 -15.09
C VAL A 322 -23.83 13.05 -15.94
N ALA A 323 -24.13 12.96 -17.23
CA ALA A 323 -23.42 12.07 -18.15
C ALA A 323 -21.90 12.32 -18.12
N GLY A 324 -21.14 11.24 -18.27
CA GLY A 324 -19.68 11.27 -18.23
C GLY A 324 -19.05 11.26 -16.84
N ASN A 325 -19.80 11.51 -15.77
CA ASN A 325 -19.29 11.48 -14.40
C ASN A 325 -19.52 10.12 -13.74
N TRP A 326 -18.53 9.65 -12.98
CA TRP A 326 -18.64 8.49 -12.12
C TRP A 326 -19.31 8.84 -10.80
N TYR A 327 -20.23 7.99 -10.37
CA TYR A 327 -20.92 8.06 -9.07
C TYR A 327 -20.81 6.72 -8.36
N HIS A 328 -20.53 6.76 -7.06
CA HIS A 328 -20.65 5.61 -6.17
C HIS A 328 -22.04 5.64 -5.52
N ILE A 329 -22.84 4.61 -5.75
CA ILE A 329 -24.22 4.53 -5.28
C ILE A 329 -24.34 3.34 -4.34
N VAL A 330 -24.90 3.58 -3.14
CA VAL A 330 -25.12 2.51 -2.15
C VAL A 330 -26.52 2.61 -1.58
N GLY A 331 -27.24 1.49 -1.65
CA GLY A 331 -28.50 1.28 -0.94
C GLY A 331 -28.33 0.29 0.19
N THR A 332 -28.68 0.65 1.43
CA THR A 332 -28.65 -0.26 2.58
C THR A 332 -30.00 -0.38 3.23
N TRP A 333 -30.30 -1.56 3.74
CA TRP A 333 -31.45 -1.78 4.61
C TRP A 333 -31.12 -2.76 5.74
N ASP A 334 -31.70 -2.53 6.91
CA ASP A 334 -31.49 -3.33 8.11
C ASP A 334 -32.79 -3.44 8.91
N ASN A 335 -33.24 -4.67 9.12
CA ASN A 335 -34.47 -4.98 9.86
C ASN A 335 -34.36 -4.68 11.37
N THR A 336 -33.17 -4.64 11.93
CA THR A 336 -32.98 -4.32 13.36
C THR A 336 -33.21 -2.84 13.65
N THR A 337 -32.80 -1.98 12.72
CA THR A 337 -33.01 -0.52 12.78
C THR A 337 -34.27 -0.08 12.05
N ASN A 338 -34.83 -0.93 11.19
CA ASN A 338 -35.94 -0.62 10.28
C ASN A 338 -35.65 0.57 9.34
N LEU A 339 -34.40 0.76 8.93
CA LEU A 339 -33.97 1.90 8.12
C LEU A 339 -33.51 1.44 6.73
N LEU A 340 -34.16 1.99 5.70
CA LEU A 340 -33.68 2.03 4.32
C LEU A 340 -32.90 3.33 4.11
N LYS A 341 -31.66 3.24 3.63
CA LYS A 341 -30.77 4.39 3.42
C LYS A 341 -30.20 4.39 2.01
N LEU A 342 -30.02 5.59 1.45
CA LEU A 342 -29.39 5.81 0.15
C LEU A 342 -28.19 6.75 0.33
N TYR A 343 -27.04 6.30 -0.16
CA TYR A 343 -25.81 7.07 -0.19
C TYR A 343 -25.38 7.34 -1.63
N VAL A 344 -24.87 8.54 -1.87
CA VAL A 344 -24.25 8.93 -3.13
C VAL A 344 -22.87 9.52 -2.83
N ASN A 345 -21.86 8.99 -3.48
CA ASN A 345 -20.47 9.45 -3.30
C ASN A 345 -20.06 9.49 -1.81
N GLY A 346 -20.37 8.41 -1.08
CA GLY A 346 -20.05 8.22 0.32
C GLY A 346 -20.86 9.07 1.31
N ASN A 347 -21.84 9.88 0.87
CA ASN A 347 -22.65 10.73 1.72
C ASN A 347 -24.08 10.17 1.82
N LEU A 348 -24.61 10.10 3.05
CA LEU A 348 -26.01 9.76 3.28
C LEU A 348 -26.93 10.88 2.76
N GLU A 349 -27.79 10.57 1.81
CA GLU A 349 -28.70 11.55 1.23
C GLU A 349 -30.15 11.37 1.64
N ARG A 350 -30.59 10.14 1.87
CA ARG A 350 -31.98 9.83 2.25
C ARG A 350 -32.06 8.66 3.21
N THR A 351 -33.10 8.69 4.04
CA THR A 351 -33.49 7.61 4.95
C THR A 351 -35.00 7.48 4.98
N ALA A 352 -35.51 6.26 5.02
CA ALA A 352 -36.92 5.97 5.24
C ALA A 352 -37.11 4.77 6.18
N SER A 353 -38.25 4.70 6.86
CA SER A 353 -38.57 3.54 7.68
C SER A 353 -39.16 2.42 6.80
N LEU A 354 -38.61 1.22 6.95
CA LEU A 354 -39.09 -0.01 6.28
C LEU A 354 -38.96 -1.19 7.23
N THR A 355 -40.11 -1.71 7.67
CA THR A 355 -40.20 -2.90 8.55
C THR A 355 -40.44 -4.17 7.74
N GLY A 356 -40.28 -5.32 8.38
CA GLY A 356 -40.52 -6.65 7.80
C GLY A 356 -39.25 -7.33 7.34
N SER A 357 -39.36 -8.36 6.51
CA SER A 357 -38.26 -9.13 5.95
C SER A 357 -38.32 -9.14 4.42
N ILE A 358 -37.18 -9.08 3.74
CA ILE A 358 -37.14 -9.24 2.27
C ILE A 358 -37.63 -10.65 1.93
N ILE A 359 -38.50 -10.75 0.92
CA ILE A 359 -39.07 -12.03 0.47
C ILE A 359 -38.05 -12.69 -0.47
N SER A 360 -37.66 -13.92 -0.15
CA SER A 360 -36.83 -14.74 -1.04
C SER A 360 -37.51 -14.99 -2.37
N SER A 361 -36.75 -14.96 -3.44
CA SER A 361 -37.26 -15.14 -4.81
C SER A 361 -36.38 -16.10 -5.60
N ALA A 362 -37.00 -16.96 -6.40
CA ALA A 362 -36.31 -17.83 -7.35
C ALA A 362 -35.84 -17.08 -8.63
N GLN A 363 -36.18 -15.80 -8.79
CA GLN A 363 -35.77 -15.00 -9.94
C GLN A 363 -34.24 -14.74 -9.88
N ASN A 364 -33.62 -14.68 -11.05
CA ASN A 364 -32.23 -14.29 -11.21
C ASN A 364 -32.02 -12.83 -10.77
N ALA A 365 -30.85 -12.53 -10.27
CA ALA A 365 -30.39 -11.15 -10.17
C ALA A 365 -29.88 -10.65 -11.53
N SER A 366 -29.90 -9.34 -11.75
CA SER A 366 -29.43 -8.71 -12.98
C SER A 366 -28.71 -7.41 -12.69
N ILE A 367 -27.66 -7.14 -13.49
CA ILE A 367 -26.93 -5.88 -13.51
C ILE A 367 -27.19 -5.24 -14.87
N GLY A 368 -27.52 -3.95 -14.89
CA GLY A 368 -27.77 -3.18 -16.10
C GLY A 368 -29.20 -3.33 -16.66
N LYS A 369 -30.09 -4.04 -16.00
CA LYS A 369 -31.51 -4.08 -16.37
C LYS A 369 -32.42 -4.48 -15.17
N ARG A 370 -33.73 -4.30 -15.29
CA ARG A 370 -34.69 -4.93 -14.40
C ARG A 370 -34.86 -6.42 -14.75
N SER A 371 -35.07 -7.29 -13.76
CA SER A 371 -35.21 -8.75 -13.94
C SER A 371 -36.32 -9.15 -14.91
N TRP A 372 -37.28 -8.28 -15.18
CA TRP A 372 -38.41 -8.49 -16.12
C TRP A 372 -38.07 -8.14 -17.58
N ASN A 373 -36.73 -8.01 -17.91
CA ASN A 373 -36.21 -7.71 -19.25
C ASN A 373 -36.64 -6.35 -19.83
N ASP A 374 -36.65 -5.34 -19.01
CA ASP A 374 -36.84 -3.93 -19.39
C ASP A 374 -35.93 -3.00 -18.54
N ARG A 375 -36.09 -1.69 -18.68
CA ARG A 375 -35.35 -0.66 -17.91
C ARG A 375 -33.83 -0.83 -17.99
N TYR A 376 -33.33 -1.00 -19.21
CA TYR A 376 -31.90 -1.19 -19.47
C TYR A 376 -31.10 0.06 -19.17
N PHE A 377 -29.91 -0.13 -18.58
CA PHE A 377 -28.96 0.92 -18.28
C PHE A 377 -28.14 1.30 -19.53
N ASN A 378 -27.82 2.59 -19.70
CA ASN A 378 -26.97 3.10 -20.78
C ASN A 378 -25.74 3.80 -20.18
N GLY A 379 -24.58 3.15 -20.20
CA GLY A 379 -23.37 3.66 -19.60
C GLY A 379 -22.39 2.57 -19.20
N SER A 380 -21.48 2.90 -18.30
CA SER A 380 -20.52 1.96 -17.71
C SER A 380 -20.87 1.66 -16.25
N ILE A 381 -20.73 0.40 -15.85
CA ILE A 381 -20.82 -0.04 -14.45
C ILE A 381 -19.50 -0.71 -14.09
N ASP A 382 -19.07 -0.47 -12.83
CA ASP A 382 -17.81 -0.96 -12.27
C ASP A 382 -17.99 -1.30 -10.78
N GLU A 383 -17.19 -2.20 -10.22
CA GLU A 383 -17.16 -2.57 -8.81
C GLU A 383 -18.55 -2.81 -8.20
N THR A 384 -19.32 -3.72 -8.77
CA THR A 384 -20.66 -4.06 -8.25
C THR A 384 -20.58 -5.05 -7.11
N ALA A 385 -21.15 -4.71 -5.94
CA ALA A 385 -21.17 -5.63 -4.80
C ALA A 385 -22.54 -5.70 -4.12
N ILE A 386 -22.81 -6.88 -3.52
CA ILE A 386 -23.97 -7.14 -2.66
C ILE A 386 -23.48 -7.78 -1.36
N TYR A 387 -23.98 -7.30 -0.23
CA TYR A 387 -23.71 -7.86 1.10
C TYR A 387 -25.00 -8.31 1.77
N ASN A 388 -24.94 -9.36 2.56
CA ASN A 388 -26.05 -9.84 3.40
C ASN A 388 -26.12 -9.13 4.76
N ARG A 389 -25.48 -7.96 4.87
CA ARG A 389 -25.50 -7.04 6.02
C ARG A 389 -25.66 -5.59 5.55
N SER A 390 -26.03 -4.73 6.47
CA SER A 390 -25.96 -3.27 6.26
C SER A 390 -24.54 -2.80 6.54
N LEU A 391 -23.90 -2.15 5.56
CA LEU A 391 -22.63 -1.44 5.77
C LEU A 391 -22.88 -0.20 6.61
N SER A 392 -21.92 0.16 7.46
CA SER A 392 -21.91 1.43 8.19
C SER A 392 -21.61 2.62 7.25
N SER A 393 -21.93 3.82 7.71
CA SER A 393 -21.60 5.06 6.96
C SER A 393 -20.10 5.22 6.72
N ASP A 394 -19.28 4.78 7.67
CA ASP A 394 -17.82 4.88 7.57
C ASP A 394 -17.27 3.88 6.55
N GLU A 395 -17.73 2.62 6.55
CA GLU A 395 -17.37 1.65 5.51
C GLU A 395 -17.74 2.16 4.11
N ILE A 396 -18.97 2.68 3.93
CA ILE A 396 -19.42 3.25 2.66
C ILE A 396 -18.56 4.45 2.24
N LYS A 397 -18.17 5.28 3.18
CA LYS A 397 -17.28 6.40 2.96
C LYS A 397 -15.89 5.93 2.50
N ASP A 398 -15.35 4.93 3.16
CA ASP A 398 -14.06 4.33 2.81
C ASP A 398 -14.10 3.69 1.43
N HIS A 399 -15.16 2.94 1.09
CA HIS A 399 -15.36 2.37 -0.26
C HIS A 399 -15.43 3.47 -1.33
N TYR A 400 -16.11 4.58 -1.06
CA TYR A 400 -16.12 5.73 -1.97
C TYR A 400 -14.74 6.35 -2.14
N LEU A 401 -14.01 6.59 -1.04
CA LEU A 401 -12.69 7.25 -1.07
C LEU A 401 -11.65 6.43 -1.84
N ARG A 402 -11.76 5.10 -1.87
CA ARG A 402 -10.93 4.22 -2.72
C ARG A 402 -10.96 4.66 -4.19
N GLY A 403 -12.13 5.00 -4.71
CA GLY A 403 -12.28 5.46 -6.08
C GLY A 403 -12.15 6.98 -6.25
N ALA A 404 -12.51 7.78 -5.24
CA ALA A 404 -12.47 9.25 -5.31
C ALA A 404 -11.04 9.82 -5.25
N LEU A 405 -10.12 9.08 -4.63
CA LEU A 405 -8.72 9.45 -4.45
C LEU A 405 -7.83 8.52 -5.27
N LYS A 406 -6.78 9.06 -5.88
CA LYS A 406 -5.82 8.30 -6.68
C LYS A 406 -4.40 8.71 -6.34
N LEU A 407 -3.50 7.72 -6.34
CA LEU A 407 -2.08 7.90 -6.19
C LEU A 407 -1.39 7.15 -7.33
N GLY A 408 -0.72 7.89 -8.22
CA GLY A 408 0.03 7.36 -9.35
C GLY A 408 1.53 7.51 -9.11
N LEU A 409 2.31 6.49 -9.38
CA LEU A 409 3.77 6.48 -9.24
C LEU A 409 4.41 6.36 -10.60
N LYS A 410 5.43 7.20 -10.86
CA LYS A 410 6.36 7.10 -11.98
C LYS A 410 7.78 7.11 -11.46
N VAL A 411 8.68 6.51 -12.21
CA VAL A 411 10.09 6.41 -11.84
C VAL A 411 10.99 6.80 -13.00
N ARG A 412 12.22 7.21 -12.71
CA ARG A 412 13.28 7.34 -13.71
C ARG A 412 14.61 6.88 -13.15
N SER A 413 15.44 6.36 -14.03
CA SER A 413 16.83 6.00 -13.77
C SER A 413 17.74 6.87 -14.63
N CYS A 414 18.80 7.42 -14.04
CA CYS A 414 19.58 8.50 -14.64
C CYS A 414 21.09 8.19 -14.60
N ALA A 415 21.79 8.55 -15.66
CA ALA A 415 23.26 8.50 -15.69
C ALA A 415 23.91 9.72 -15.02
N SER A 416 23.23 10.89 -15.03
CA SER A 416 23.69 12.14 -14.41
C SER A 416 23.09 12.36 -13.03
N ALA A 417 23.83 13.01 -12.14
CA ALA A 417 23.42 13.24 -10.75
C ALA A 417 22.20 14.19 -10.60
N ASP A 418 21.89 14.99 -11.60
CA ASP A 418 20.73 15.89 -11.64
C ASP A 418 19.52 15.26 -12.30
N CYS A 419 19.67 14.04 -12.82
CA CYS A 419 18.67 13.33 -13.62
C CYS A 419 18.12 14.12 -14.82
N SER A 420 18.88 15.11 -15.33
CA SER A 420 18.50 15.87 -16.52
C SER A 420 18.42 14.97 -17.75
N GLY A 421 17.45 15.22 -18.63
CA GLY A 421 17.27 14.47 -19.88
C GLY A 421 16.69 13.05 -19.72
N SER A 422 16.26 12.64 -18.53
CA SER A 422 15.59 11.36 -18.30
C SER A 422 14.10 11.57 -17.97
N ASP A 423 13.21 10.91 -18.70
CA ASP A 423 11.76 10.98 -18.48
C ASP A 423 11.30 10.07 -17.34
N PHE A 424 10.24 10.49 -16.66
CA PHE A 424 9.52 9.65 -15.72
C PHE A 424 8.62 8.65 -16.47
N VAL A 425 8.73 7.37 -16.15
CA VAL A 425 8.00 6.28 -16.79
C VAL A 425 7.21 5.45 -15.77
N GLY A 426 6.09 4.90 -16.19
CA GLY A 426 5.36 3.84 -15.49
C GLY A 426 5.66 2.46 -16.09
N PRO A 427 4.87 1.44 -15.76
CA PRO A 427 5.12 0.06 -16.19
C PRO A 427 5.12 -0.14 -17.72
N ASN A 428 4.37 0.70 -18.45
CA ASN A 428 4.23 0.63 -19.92
C ASN A 428 4.72 1.91 -20.61
N GLY A 429 5.75 2.58 -20.05
CA GLY A 429 6.34 3.80 -20.61
C GLY A 429 5.77 5.11 -20.05
N ASN A 430 6.04 6.23 -20.73
CA ASN A 430 5.81 7.59 -20.22
C ASN A 430 4.34 7.92 -19.89
N ASN A 431 3.40 7.29 -20.59
CA ASN A 431 1.96 7.56 -20.45
C ASN A 431 1.27 6.65 -19.42
N SER A 432 2.01 5.79 -18.73
CA SER A 432 1.48 4.90 -17.70
C SER A 432 1.98 5.28 -16.29
N GLU A 433 1.28 4.79 -15.26
CA GLU A 433 1.62 4.96 -13.85
C GLU A 433 1.50 3.61 -13.14
N TYR A 434 2.39 3.34 -12.21
CA TYR A 434 2.17 2.29 -11.22
C TYR A 434 1.06 2.76 -10.28
N SER A 435 0.03 1.94 -10.11
CA SER A 435 -1.11 2.24 -9.25
C SER A 435 -1.68 0.97 -8.64
N GLU A 436 -2.51 1.09 -7.64
CA GLU A 436 -3.17 -0.03 -6.97
C GLU A 436 -4.51 -0.45 -7.63
N SER A 437 -4.86 0.05 -8.82
CA SER A 437 -6.19 -0.14 -9.43
C SER A 437 -6.60 -1.61 -9.63
N SER A 438 -5.66 -2.50 -9.84
CA SER A 438 -5.90 -3.95 -10.00
C SER A 438 -5.42 -4.78 -8.81
N ASN A 439 -5.09 -4.14 -7.68
CA ASN A 439 -4.63 -4.85 -6.48
C ASN A 439 -5.80 -5.28 -5.61
N THR A 440 -6.15 -6.56 -5.63
CA THR A 440 -7.16 -7.17 -4.73
C THR A 440 -6.54 -7.79 -3.47
N GLY A 441 -5.20 -7.74 -3.31
CA GLY A 441 -4.49 -8.19 -2.10
C GLY A 441 -4.77 -7.31 -0.88
N LEU A 442 -4.38 -7.76 0.31
CA LEU A 442 -4.72 -7.12 1.60
C LEU A 442 -3.79 -5.98 2.01
N SER A 443 -2.73 -5.72 1.24
CA SER A 443 -1.70 -4.73 1.54
C SER A 443 -1.23 -4.00 0.28
N PRO A 444 -0.51 -2.87 0.42
CA PRO A 444 0.10 -2.18 -0.72
C PRO A 444 1.06 -3.06 -1.52
N ASN A 445 1.04 -2.92 -2.85
CA ASN A 445 1.93 -3.65 -3.76
C ASN A 445 3.36 -3.10 -3.74
N ALA A 446 4.33 -4.02 -3.91
CA ALA A 446 5.65 -3.66 -4.41
C ALA A 446 5.65 -3.76 -5.95
N TYR A 447 6.16 -2.74 -6.62
CA TYR A 447 6.20 -2.67 -8.08
C TYR A 447 7.58 -3.08 -8.59
N SER A 448 7.62 -3.95 -9.61
CA SER A 448 8.85 -4.32 -10.30
C SER A 448 9.33 -3.20 -11.22
N LEU A 449 10.64 -2.90 -11.18
CA LEU A 449 11.29 -1.85 -11.95
C LEU A 449 12.15 -2.40 -13.12
N GLN A 450 11.91 -3.62 -13.56
CA GLN A 450 12.69 -4.28 -14.63
C GLN A 450 12.64 -3.57 -16.00
N ASN A 451 11.73 -2.63 -16.17
CA ASN A 451 11.52 -1.88 -17.42
C ASN A 451 12.32 -0.57 -17.51
N ILE A 452 13.12 -0.22 -16.51
CA ILE A 452 13.99 0.97 -16.55
C ILE A 452 15.46 0.58 -16.73
N ALA A 453 16.26 1.52 -17.27
CA ALA A 453 17.68 1.29 -17.49
C ALA A 453 18.46 1.14 -16.19
N ASN A 454 19.55 0.39 -16.23
CA ASN A 454 20.49 0.29 -15.12
C ASN A 454 21.41 1.51 -15.11
N ASN A 455 21.20 2.42 -14.16
CA ASN A 455 21.98 3.64 -13.99
C ASN A 455 22.31 3.88 -12.51
N ARG A 456 23.27 4.76 -12.24
CA ARG A 456 23.68 5.08 -10.86
C ARG A 456 22.61 5.82 -10.08
N TYR A 457 21.85 6.74 -10.72
CA TYR A 457 20.92 7.62 -10.03
C TYR A 457 19.47 7.23 -10.33
N PHE A 458 18.60 7.51 -9.37
CA PHE A 458 17.17 7.18 -9.43
C PHE A 458 16.33 8.29 -8.81
N GLN A 459 15.15 8.52 -9.39
CA GLN A 459 14.10 9.35 -8.79
C GLN A 459 12.72 8.72 -8.99
N TYR A 460 11.83 8.99 -8.08
CA TYR A 460 10.41 8.70 -8.24
C TYR A 460 9.57 9.98 -8.18
N LYS A 461 8.42 9.95 -8.82
CA LYS A 461 7.41 11.00 -8.81
C LYS A 461 6.06 10.39 -8.46
N LEU A 462 5.34 11.05 -7.58
CA LEU A 462 3.98 10.68 -7.18
C LEU A 462 3.02 11.77 -7.63
N ASP A 463 2.01 11.38 -8.39
CA ASP A 463 0.90 12.23 -8.83
C ASP A 463 -0.32 11.91 -7.94
N LEU A 464 -0.81 12.91 -7.20
CA LEU A 464 -1.89 12.83 -6.24
C LEU A 464 -3.13 13.48 -6.84
N GLN A 465 -4.26 12.76 -6.89
CA GLN A 465 -5.51 13.27 -7.45
C GLN A 465 -6.68 13.05 -6.50
N ASN A 466 -7.59 14.01 -6.44
CA ASN A 466 -8.86 13.88 -5.77
C ASN A 466 -10.02 14.34 -6.65
N SER A 467 -11.16 13.69 -6.55
CA SER A 467 -12.45 14.16 -7.07
C SER A 467 -13.32 14.76 -5.95
N GLN A 468 -12.74 14.98 -4.76
CA GLN A 468 -13.43 15.46 -3.56
C GLN A 468 -12.49 16.38 -2.77
N THR A 469 -12.72 17.69 -2.85
CA THR A 469 -11.83 18.74 -2.33
C THR A 469 -11.54 18.68 -0.82
N SER A 470 -12.39 17.99 -0.06
CA SER A 470 -12.20 17.81 1.40
C SER A 470 -11.14 16.77 1.75
N PHE A 471 -10.75 15.91 0.81
CA PHE A 471 -9.85 14.77 1.07
C PHE A 471 -8.59 14.88 0.23
N SER A 472 -7.56 14.18 0.68
CA SER A 472 -6.27 14.10 0.01
C SER A 472 -5.76 12.66 0.05
N PRO A 473 -5.33 12.08 -1.07
CA PRO A 473 -4.46 10.92 -0.98
C PRO A 473 -3.16 11.34 -0.29
N SER A 474 -2.56 10.40 0.45
CA SER A 474 -1.30 10.63 1.15
C SER A 474 -0.50 9.33 1.31
N PHE A 475 0.80 9.45 1.54
CA PHE A 475 1.70 8.31 1.72
C PHE A 475 2.76 8.62 2.79
N THR A 476 3.19 7.58 3.52
CA THR A 476 4.10 7.70 4.67
C THR A 476 5.51 7.20 4.39
N ASN A 477 5.67 6.29 3.43
CA ASN A 477 6.92 5.58 3.22
C ASN A 477 7.09 5.17 1.77
N VAL A 478 8.33 5.26 1.27
CA VAL A 478 8.76 4.71 -0.02
C VAL A 478 10.01 3.88 0.20
N ASN A 479 9.96 2.58 -0.11
CA ASN A 479 11.08 1.66 -0.03
C ASN A 479 11.53 1.28 -1.44
N ILE A 480 12.82 1.38 -1.72
CA ILE A 480 13.43 1.03 -3.01
C ILE A 480 14.46 -0.06 -2.75
N ASN A 481 14.27 -1.21 -3.40
CA ASN A 481 15.26 -2.28 -3.43
C ASN A 481 15.98 -2.25 -4.77
N ALA A 482 17.29 -2.36 -4.71
CA ALA A 482 18.13 -2.32 -5.89
C ALA A 482 19.37 -3.22 -5.73
N THR A 483 20.00 -3.54 -6.85
CA THR A 483 21.19 -4.38 -6.91
C THR A 483 22.30 -3.63 -7.65
N LYS A 484 23.46 -3.46 -7.02
CA LYS A 484 24.65 -2.85 -7.66
C LYS A 484 25.18 -3.74 -8.77
N LEU A 485 25.55 -3.15 -9.90
CA LEU A 485 26.11 -3.84 -11.05
C LEU A 485 27.53 -3.36 -11.36
N GLY A 486 28.41 -4.24 -11.77
CA GLY A 486 29.58 -3.86 -12.58
C GLY A 486 30.98 -3.83 -11.95
N GLU A 487 31.28 -4.52 -10.84
CA GLU A 487 32.69 -4.74 -10.46
C GLU A 487 33.08 -6.21 -10.66
N THR A 488 34.22 -6.46 -11.29
CA THR A 488 34.78 -7.82 -11.40
C THR A 488 35.33 -8.28 -10.05
N THR A 489 34.96 -9.49 -9.63
CA THR A 489 35.41 -10.09 -8.37
C THR A 489 36.38 -11.24 -8.62
N ASN A 490 37.23 -11.49 -7.64
CA ASN A 490 38.07 -12.68 -7.63
C ASN A 490 37.32 -13.79 -6.86
N PRO A 491 37.12 -14.97 -7.44
CA PRO A 491 36.45 -16.08 -6.74
C PRO A 491 37.24 -16.63 -5.54
N ASN A 492 38.55 -16.34 -5.46
CA ASN A 492 39.36 -16.76 -4.33
C ASN A 492 39.53 -15.62 -3.33
N GLY A 493 39.38 -15.94 -2.05
CA GLY A 493 39.65 -15.01 -0.96
C GLY A 493 41.14 -14.63 -0.87
N VAL A 494 41.40 -13.53 -0.17
CA VAL A 494 42.77 -13.13 0.20
C VAL A 494 42.99 -13.38 1.68
N ASN A 495 43.87 -14.31 2.00
CA ASN A 495 44.27 -14.57 3.37
C ASN A 495 45.27 -13.54 3.86
N LEU A 496 44.77 -12.43 4.42
CA LEU A 496 45.61 -11.39 5.00
C LEU A 496 46.24 -11.79 6.34
N ALA A 497 45.73 -12.78 7.04
CA ALA A 497 46.23 -13.18 8.35
C ALA A 497 47.69 -13.63 8.29
N SER A 498 48.08 -14.37 7.23
CA SER A 498 49.46 -14.81 7.03
C SER A 498 50.49 -13.69 6.82
N PHE A 499 50.04 -12.49 6.50
CA PHE A 499 50.89 -11.33 6.25
C PHE A 499 50.82 -10.27 7.36
N LEU A 500 49.65 -10.12 8.00
CA LEU A 500 49.38 -9.03 8.92
C LEU A 500 49.36 -9.43 10.39
N VAL A 501 49.10 -10.71 10.70
CA VAL A 501 49.01 -11.21 12.09
C VAL A 501 50.26 -11.97 12.46
N PRO A 502 50.87 -11.77 13.63
CA PRO A 502 50.50 -10.77 14.67
C PRO A 502 51.21 -9.41 14.50
N THR A 503 52.02 -9.21 13.47
CA THR A 503 52.93 -8.06 13.37
C THR A 503 52.21 -6.73 13.30
N TYR A 504 51.14 -6.63 12.48
CA TYR A 504 50.41 -5.37 12.22
C TYR A 504 49.02 -5.35 12.85
N LEU A 505 48.44 -6.53 13.09
CA LEU A 505 47.15 -6.73 13.72
C LEU A 505 47.21 -7.89 14.71
N ALA A 506 46.44 -7.81 15.79
CA ALA A 506 46.27 -8.95 16.68
C ALA A 506 45.42 -10.05 16.00
N ASN A 507 44.39 -9.66 15.26
CA ASN A 507 43.53 -10.50 14.45
C ASN A 507 42.99 -9.70 13.26
N ILE A 508 42.57 -10.36 12.17
CA ILE A 508 41.85 -9.70 11.10
C ILE A 508 40.41 -9.43 11.60
N PRO A 509 39.93 -8.17 11.58
CA PRO A 509 38.55 -7.85 11.90
C PRO A 509 37.55 -8.57 10.98
N TYR A 510 36.38 -8.86 11.49
CA TYR A 510 35.25 -9.39 10.70
C TYR A 510 33.96 -8.69 11.04
N ASP A 511 33.03 -8.67 10.09
CA ASP A 511 31.74 -8.00 10.21
C ASP A 511 30.97 -8.46 11.45
N PRO A 512 30.45 -7.53 12.28
CA PRO A 512 29.81 -7.87 13.55
C PRO A 512 28.48 -8.64 13.43
N SER A 513 27.90 -8.70 12.22
CA SER A 513 26.62 -9.39 12.00
C SER A 513 26.73 -10.62 11.08
N THR A 514 27.62 -10.60 10.10
CA THR A 514 27.69 -11.61 9.03
C THR A 514 29.07 -12.23 8.86
N GLY A 515 30.12 -11.64 9.46
CA GLY A 515 31.50 -12.09 9.32
C GLY A 515 31.92 -13.14 10.34
N ASN A 516 32.99 -13.85 10.02
CA ASN A 516 33.73 -14.75 10.90
C ASN A 516 35.21 -14.76 10.47
N GLN A 517 36.08 -15.52 11.16
CA GLN A 517 37.52 -15.55 10.85
C GLN A 517 37.87 -16.14 9.48
N THR A 518 37.00 -16.98 8.90
CA THR A 518 37.20 -17.58 7.57
C THR A 518 36.63 -16.72 6.44
N THR A 519 35.53 -16.03 6.71
CA THR A 519 34.85 -15.13 5.78
C THR A 519 34.51 -13.85 6.49
N THR A 520 35.37 -12.83 6.35
CA THR A 520 35.26 -11.62 7.19
C THR A 520 34.10 -10.70 6.81
N SER A 521 33.49 -10.90 5.65
CA SER A 521 32.53 -9.96 5.02
C SER A 521 33.13 -8.55 4.75
N TYR A 522 34.46 -8.49 4.60
CA TYR A 522 35.20 -7.35 4.05
C TYR A 522 35.88 -7.75 2.76
N ALA A 523 36.05 -6.80 1.85
CA ALA A 523 36.76 -7.02 0.59
C ALA A 523 37.84 -5.98 0.37
N ILE A 524 38.87 -6.38 -0.38
CA ILE A 524 40.05 -5.56 -0.69
C ILE A 524 40.40 -5.65 -2.17
N LYS A 525 40.88 -4.53 -2.75
CA LYS A 525 41.49 -4.50 -4.10
C LYS A 525 42.65 -3.50 -4.17
N LYS A 526 43.46 -3.65 -5.23
CA LYS A 526 44.51 -2.68 -5.62
C LYS A 526 44.17 -2.18 -7.01
N SER A 527 44.02 -0.87 -7.19
CA SER A 527 43.79 -0.28 -8.51
C SER A 527 45.02 -0.42 -9.41
N SER A 528 44.85 -0.20 -10.73
CA SER A 528 45.93 -0.13 -11.71
C SER A 528 46.94 0.97 -11.38
N THR A 529 46.53 2.01 -10.64
CA THR A 529 47.38 3.10 -10.15
C THR A 529 48.10 2.77 -8.83
N GLY A 530 47.92 1.56 -8.30
CA GLY A 530 48.53 1.10 -7.04
C GLY A 530 47.73 1.41 -5.78
N ARG A 531 46.61 2.11 -5.87
CA ARG A 531 45.78 2.51 -4.74
C ARG A 531 45.07 1.30 -4.12
N ILE A 532 45.18 1.11 -2.82
CA ILE A 532 44.48 0.06 -2.07
C ILE A 532 43.12 0.58 -1.60
N SER A 533 42.11 -0.24 -1.73
CA SER A 533 40.76 0.04 -1.22
C SER A 533 40.25 -1.14 -0.42
N VAL A 534 39.61 -0.86 0.71
CA VAL A 534 38.93 -1.85 1.56
C VAL A 534 37.47 -1.41 1.74
N LYS A 535 36.52 -2.35 1.66
CA LYS A 535 35.12 -2.07 1.88
C LYS A 535 34.42 -3.12 2.75
N SER A 536 33.35 -2.72 3.44
CA SER A 536 32.41 -3.63 4.10
C SER A 536 31.40 -4.16 3.10
N CYS A 537 31.10 -5.46 3.16
CA CYS A 537 30.15 -6.15 2.30
C CYS A 537 28.73 -6.19 2.88
N SER A 538 28.58 -5.84 4.15
CA SER A 538 27.31 -5.97 4.90
C SER A 538 26.87 -4.66 5.55
N ALA A 539 27.29 -3.51 4.98
CA ALA A 539 26.86 -2.21 5.48
C ALA A 539 25.32 -2.09 5.45
N GLU A 540 24.78 -1.55 6.54
CA GLU A 540 23.33 -1.44 6.76
C GLU A 540 22.85 -0.01 6.51
N LEU A 541 21.54 0.20 6.43
CA LEU A 541 20.90 1.50 6.22
C LEU A 541 21.35 2.20 4.92
N GLY A 542 21.68 1.44 3.87
CA GLY A 542 22.11 1.98 2.58
C GLY A 542 23.49 2.67 2.60
N LYS A 543 24.27 2.52 3.67
CA LYS A 543 25.63 3.09 3.73
C LYS A 543 26.60 2.31 2.83
N ASP A 544 27.51 3.06 2.18
CA ASP A 544 28.72 2.50 1.57
C ASP A 544 29.90 2.78 2.49
N ILE A 545 30.48 1.74 3.06
CA ILE A 545 31.61 1.84 3.97
C ILE A 545 32.85 1.35 3.24
N GLN A 546 33.54 2.28 2.62
CA GLN A 546 34.78 2.05 1.89
C GLN A 546 35.85 3.10 2.27
N LYS A 547 37.10 2.66 2.33
CA LYS A 547 38.29 3.54 2.47
C LYS A 547 39.32 3.16 1.43
N SER A 548 40.10 4.14 1.01
CA SER A 548 41.18 3.97 0.04
C SER A 548 42.39 4.80 0.44
N LEU A 549 43.58 4.27 0.16
CA LEU A 549 44.87 4.95 0.29
C LEU A 549 45.44 5.28 -1.08
#